data_10bb1217ffd0e2d6738c04cf49a897e2
#
_entry.id   10bb1217ffd0e2d6738c04cf49a897e2
#
_cell.length_a   1.000
_cell.length_b   1.000
_cell.length_c   1.000
_cell.angle_alpha   90.00
_cell.angle_beta   90.00
_cell.angle_gamma   90.00
#
_symmetry.space_group_name_H-M   'P 1'
#
loop_
_entity.id
_entity.type
_entity.pdbx_description
1 polymer ?
#
loop_
_entity_poly.entity_id
_entity_poly.type
_entity_poly.pdbx_seq_one_letter_code
_entity_poly.pdbx_strand_id
1 'polypeptide(L)'
;MTATLRFFGTAGYELVTEDGVRVVMDPYMDTNPACPLSWKDLEPVDLVLVTHAAFDHMGEAAEILKRDKCPVICAKDVAHNLTTVGGVDPDQIRVTIWGIPMTVAGVPVHPIESHHWSFSVTPSGDLLSGPAMGFVIDAAPGVRLYHQGDSALSYDFRLWGELYRPTHGLMVVALPEDSLPHFEVYRGGEVNVQEAVMASQWLGLKHVIASHYQWPSHPDVQAFLRLMEAHTAAGEWHPSVVAPEPGAVIELAP
;
A
#
# COMPACT_ATOMS: atom_id res chain seq x y z
N MET A 1 -7.52 -3.99 -21.44
CA MET A 1 -8.29 -2.91 -20.73
C MET A 1 -7.29 -1.95 -20.11
N THR A 2 -7.67 -0.74 -19.74
CA THR A 2 -6.78 0.15 -18.95
C THR A 2 -6.73 -0.37 -17.52
N ALA A 3 -5.55 -0.40 -16.90
CA ALA A 3 -5.46 -0.77 -15.48
C ALA A 3 -6.18 0.29 -14.63
N THR A 4 -6.85 -0.13 -13.57
CA THR A 4 -7.60 0.76 -12.67
C THR A 4 -7.22 0.51 -11.22
N LEU A 5 -7.34 1.55 -10.40
CA LEU A 5 -7.06 1.52 -8.98
C LEU A 5 -8.25 2.09 -8.22
N ARG A 6 -8.79 1.35 -7.26
CA ARG A 6 -9.81 1.85 -6.33
C ARG A 6 -9.19 2.04 -4.95
N PHE A 7 -9.43 3.20 -4.35
CA PHE A 7 -8.97 3.53 -3.01
C PHE A 7 -10.02 3.16 -1.95
N PHE A 8 -9.64 2.45 -0.90
CA PHE A 8 -10.54 2.08 0.20
C PHE A 8 -10.48 3.04 1.40
N GLY A 9 -9.52 3.95 1.38
CA GLY A 9 -9.10 4.74 2.55
C GLY A 9 -7.89 4.11 3.24
N THR A 10 -7.16 4.90 4.02
CA THR A 10 -5.89 4.53 4.66
C THR A 10 -4.88 4.03 3.62
N ALA A 11 -4.41 2.80 3.70
CA ALA A 11 -3.47 2.19 2.74
C ALA A 11 -4.12 1.16 1.82
N GLY A 12 -5.45 0.97 1.92
CA GLY A 12 -6.18 -0.09 1.23
C GLY A 12 -6.51 0.24 -0.23
N TYR A 13 -6.25 -0.72 -1.13
CA TYR A 13 -6.50 -0.55 -2.56
C TYR A 13 -6.95 -1.84 -3.24
N GLU A 14 -7.74 -1.67 -4.30
CA GLU A 14 -8.00 -2.69 -5.32
C GLU A 14 -7.36 -2.22 -6.63
N LEU A 15 -6.42 -2.99 -7.14
CA LEU A 15 -5.83 -2.82 -8.48
C LEU A 15 -6.46 -3.87 -9.41
N VAL A 16 -7.02 -3.43 -10.53
CA VAL A 16 -7.36 -4.32 -11.63
C VAL A 16 -6.37 -4.07 -12.75
N THR A 17 -5.57 -5.07 -13.10
CA THR A 17 -4.55 -4.97 -14.17
C THR A 17 -5.22 -4.88 -15.54
N GLU A 18 -4.47 -4.55 -16.59
CA GLU A 18 -5.04 -4.52 -17.96
C GLU A 18 -5.55 -5.89 -18.44
N ASP A 19 -4.98 -6.97 -17.90
CA ASP A 19 -5.39 -8.35 -18.18
C ASP A 19 -6.61 -8.79 -17.35
N GLY A 20 -7.12 -7.90 -16.49
CA GLY A 20 -8.30 -8.14 -15.66
C GLY A 20 -8.01 -8.87 -14.35
N VAL A 21 -6.74 -9.05 -13.98
CA VAL A 21 -6.34 -9.66 -12.69
C VAL A 21 -6.62 -8.67 -11.56
N ARG A 22 -7.36 -9.11 -10.56
CA ARG A 22 -7.76 -8.31 -9.39
C ARG A 22 -6.80 -8.55 -8.23
N VAL A 23 -6.07 -7.52 -7.88
CA VAL A 23 -5.12 -7.50 -6.77
C VAL A 23 -5.65 -6.60 -5.66
N VAL A 24 -5.80 -7.13 -4.46
CA VAL A 24 -6.18 -6.33 -3.29
C VAL A 24 -4.94 -6.13 -2.41
N MET A 25 -4.68 -4.88 -2.06
CA MET A 25 -3.52 -4.47 -1.26
C MET A 25 -4.00 -3.87 0.05
N ASP A 26 -3.45 -4.36 1.17
CA ASP A 26 -3.71 -3.86 2.53
C ASP A 26 -5.21 -3.63 2.81
N PRO A 27 -6.06 -4.69 2.79
CA PRO A 27 -7.51 -4.59 2.73
C PRO A 27 -8.15 -4.21 4.07
N TYR A 28 -7.90 -3.01 4.57
CA TYR A 28 -8.58 -2.45 5.73
C TYR A 28 -9.91 -1.82 5.29
N MET A 29 -11.03 -2.54 5.46
CA MET A 29 -12.31 -2.21 4.86
C MET A 29 -13.46 -2.10 5.88
N ASP A 30 -13.97 -3.22 6.43
CA ASP A 30 -15.19 -3.22 7.27
C ASP A 30 -15.01 -2.43 8.57
N THR A 31 -13.81 -2.40 9.12
CA THR A 31 -13.46 -1.64 10.32
C THR A 31 -12.85 -0.27 10.02
N ASN A 32 -12.63 0.06 8.76
CA ASN A 32 -12.19 1.38 8.32
C ASN A 32 -13.40 2.33 8.21
N PRO A 33 -13.49 3.38 9.05
CA PRO A 33 -14.64 4.28 9.04
C PRO A 33 -14.80 5.07 7.74
N ALA A 34 -13.74 5.15 6.93
CA ALA A 34 -13.75 5.86 5.66
C ALA A 34 -14.11 4.97 4.47
N CYS A 35 -13.95 3.65 4.58
CA CYS A 35 -14.23 2.75 3.46
C CYS A 35 -15.74 2.66 3.20
N PRO A 36 -16.21 3.01 1.99
CA PRO A 36 -17.63 2.92 1.67
C PRO A 36 -18.10 1.51 1.26
N LEU A 37 -17.18 0.53 1.23
CA LEU A 37 -17.41 -0.83 0.75
C LEU A 37 -17.08 -1.84 1.84
N SER A 38 -17.82 -2.95 1.88
CA SER A 38 -17.41 -4.14 2.61
C SER A 38 -16.51 -5.02 1.73
N TRP A 39 -15.60 -5.79 2.35
CA TRP A 39 -14.85 -6.81 1.63
C TRP A 39 -15.73 -7.81 0.89
N LYS A 40 -16.99 -7.97 1.33
CA LYS A 40 -18.00 -8.85 0.71
C LYS A 40 -18.53 -8.34 -0.63
N ASP A 41 -18.40 -7.01 -0.84
CA ASP A 41 -18.83 -6.34 -2.06
C ASP A 41 -17.79 -6.44 -3.18
N LEU A 42 -16.57 -6.90 -2.86
CA LEU A 42 -15.53 -7.12 -3.85
C LEU A 42 -15.88 -8.29 -4.76
N GLU A 43 -15.69 -8.10 -6.06
CA GLU A 43 -15.63 -9.19 -7.03
C GLU A 43 -14.53 -10.19 -6.63
N PRO A 44 -14.53 -11.43 -7.14
CA PRO A 44 -13.50 -12.41 -6.80
C PRO A 44 -12.08 -11.85 -6.97
N VAL A 45 -11.25 -12.03 -5.94
CA VAL A 45 -9.88 -11.55 -5.87
C VAL A 45 -8.91 -12.64 -6.31
N ASP A 46 -7.95 -12.29 -7.16
CA ASP A 46 -6.95 -13.21 -7.70
C ASP A 46 -5.64 -13.21 -6.90
N LEU A 47 -5.33 -12.12 -6.20
CA LEU A 47 -4.11 -11.96 -5.42
C LEU A 47 -4.33 -10.95 -4.27
N VAL A 48 -3.82 -11.27 -3.09
CA VAL A 48 -3.74 -10.32 -1.97
C VAL A 48 -2.27 -9.97 -1.72
N LEU A 49 -1.98 -8.70 -1.46
CA LEU A 49 -0.69 -8.22 -0.98
C LEU A 49 -0.88 -7.61 0.41
N VAL A 50 -0.02 -7.98 1.37
CA VAL A 50 -0.01 -7.38 2.69
C VAL A 50 1.40 -6.89 3.01
N THR A 51 1.53 -5.58 3.23
CA THR A 51 2.81 -4.93 3.46
C THR A 51 3.41 -5.26 4.81
N HIS A 52 2.60 -5.26 5.87
CA HIS A 52 3.02 -5.56 7.23
C HIS A 52 1.84 -5.93 8.14
N ALA A 53 2.10 -6.31 9.39
CA ALA A 53 1.13 -6.91 10.28
C ALA A 53 0.27 -5.90 11.09
N ALA A 54 0.27 -4.61 10.73
CA ALA A 54 -0.63 -3.65 11.38
C ALA A 54 -2.10 -3.93 11.05
N PHE A 55 -3.01 -3.56 11.95
CA PHE A 55 -4.44 -3.85 11.80
C PHE A 55 -5.06 -3.15 10.59
N ASP A 56 -4.58 -1.94 10.29
CA ASP A 56 -5.03 -1.09 9.18
C ASP A 56 -4.38 -1.44 7.82
N HIS A 57 -3.56 -2.49 7.80
CA HIS A 57 -3.00 -3.11 6.60
C HIS A 57 -3.45 -4.56 6.43
N MET A 58 -3.47 -5.34 7.50
CA MET A 58 -3.98 -6.71 7.44
C MET A 58 -5.50 -6.76 7.22
N GLY A 59 -6.24 -5.86 7.89
CA GLY A 59 -7.69 -5.73 7.75
C GLY A 59 -8.40 -7.06 7.56
N GLU A 60 -9.18 -7.17 6.51
CA GLU A 60 -9.98 -8.35 6.16
C GLU A 60 -9.26 -9.32 5.19
N ALA A 61 -7.92 -9.28 5.12
CA ALA A 61 -7.14 -10.18 4.26
C ALA A 61 -7.49 -11.67 4.48
N ALA A 62 -7.63 -12.09 5.74
CA ALA A 62 -7.95 -13.48 6.05
C ALA A 62 -9.34 -13.91 5.54
N GLU A 63 -10.32 -13.02 5.60
CA GLU A 63 -11.69 -13.24 5.13
C GLU A 63 -11.72 -13.37 3.61
N ILE A 64 -11.05 -12.46 2.89
CA ILE A 64 -10.91 -12.49 1.43
C ILE A 64 -10.23 -13.79 0.99
N LEU A 65 -9.10 -14.14 1.61
CA LEU A 65 -8.36 -15.35 1.30
C LEU A 65 -9.19 -16.63 1.52
N LYS A 66 -9.98 -16.68 2.60
CA LYS A 66 -10.87 -17.83 2.86
C LYS A 66 -12.02 -17.92 1.85
N ARG A 67 -12.57 -16.79 1.39
CA ARG A 67 -13.64 -16.73 0.42
C ARG A 67 -13.15 -17.16 -0.98
N ASP A 68 -12.08 -16.52 -1.46
CA ASP A 68 -11.67 -16.60 -2.87
C ASP A 68 -10.63 -17.69 -3.15
N LYS A 69 -10.00 -18.22 -2.09
CA LYS A 69 -8.94 -19.22 -2.21
C LYS A 69 -7.73 -18.75 -3.05
N CYS A 70 -7.56 -17.43 -3.17
CA CYS A 70 -6.45 -16.83 -3.90
C CYS A 70 -5.14 -16.86 -3.10
N PRO A 71 -3.98 -16.70 -3.73
CA PRO A 71 -2.70 -16.54 -3.05
C PRO A 71 -2.56 -15.18 -2.36
N VAL A 72 -1.68 -15.12 -1.34
CA VAL A 72 -1.23 -13.88 -0.71
C VAL A 72 0.29 -13.79 -0.72
N ILE A 73 0.84 -12.62 -1.07
CA ILE A 73 2.27 -12.31 -0.91
C ILE A 73 2.43 -11.49 0.37
N CYS A 74 3.25 -11.94 1.29
CA CYS A 74 3.47 -11.29 2.58
C CYS A 74 4.77 -11.72 3.25
N ALA A 75 5.18 -11.03 4.33
CA ALA A 75 6.28 -11.43 5.19
C ALA A 75 5.89 -12.61 6.12
N LYS A 76 6.88 -13.17 6.80
CA LYS A 76 6.70 -14.39 7.61
C LYS A 76 5.82 -14.18 8.84
N ASP A 77 5.85 -13.02 9.47
CA ASP A 77 5.00 -12.67 10.62
C ASP A 77 3.54 -12.51 10.20
N VAL A 78 3.28 -11.85 9.08
CA VAL A 78 1.95 -11.77 8.45
C VAL A 78 1.44 -13.17 8.10
N ALA A 79 2.26 -14.00 7.45
CA ALA A 79 1.93 -15.38 7.11
C ALA A 79 1.55 -16.20 8.34
N HIS A 80 2.29 -16.04 9.44
CA HIS A 80 1.99 -16.70 10.70
C HIS A 80 0.63 -16.26 11.26
N ASN A 81 0.36 -14.95 11.27
CA ASN A 81 -0.92 -14.43 11.75
C ASN A 81 -2.08 -14.92 10.89
N LEU A 82 -1.98 -14.82 9.55
CA LEU A 82 -3.01 -15.29 8.63
C LEU A 82 -3.33 -16.78 8.81
N THR A 83 -2.32 -17.61 9.06
CA THR A 83 -2.52 -19.06 9.21
C THR A 83 -3.01 -19.44 10.61
N THR A 84 -2.42 -18.89 11.67
CA THR A 84 -2.69 -19.33 13.07
C THR A 84 -3.88 -18.62 13.70
N VAL A 85 -4.10 -17.35 13.36
CA VAL A 85 -5.23 -16.55 13.85
C VAL A 85 -6.36 -16.50 12.83
N GLY A 86 -6.02 -16.16 11.58
CA GLY A 86 -6.96 -16.02 10.48
C GLY A 86 -7.52 -17.34 9.94
N GLY A 87 -6.85 -18.47 10.20
CA GLY A 87 -7.26 -19.79 9.69
C GLY A 87 -7.15 -19.94 8.17
N VAL A 88 -6.26 -19.16 7.54
CA VAL A 88 -5.97 -19.24 6.10
C VAL A 88 -5.17 -20.51 5.81
N ASP A 89 -5.49 -21.16 4.69
CA ASP A 89 -4.80 -22.35 4.23
C ASP A 89 -3.33 -22.00 3.90
N PRO A 90 -2.34 -22.70 4.52
CA PRO A 90 -0.92 -22.48 4.23
C PRO A 90 -0.55 -22.54 2.74
N ASP A 91 -1.27 -23.32 1.94
CA ASP A 91 -1.02 -23.45 0.50
C ASP A 91 -1.29 -22.14 -0.29
N GLN A 92 -2.03 -21.20 0.30
CA GLN A 92 -2.26 -19.87 -0.28
C GLN A 92 -1.10 -18.90 -0.03
N ILE A 93 -0.23 -19.19 0.95
CA ILE A 93 0.80 -18.25 1.39
C ILE A 93 2.03 -18.27 0.46
N ARG A 94 2.43 -17.08 0.02
CA ARG A 94 3.68 -16.84 -0.71
C ARG A 94 4.56 -15.93 0.14
N VAL A 95 5.33 -16.56 1.04
CA VAL A 95 6.26 -15.82 1.91
C VAL A 95 7.39 -15.25 1.07
N THR A 96 7.67 -13.98 1.27
CA THR A 96 8.78 -13.28 0.63
C THR A 96 9.47 -12.31 1.60
N ILE A 97 10.50 -11.66 1.10
CA ILE A 97 11.22 -10.55 1.72
C ILE A 97 11.77 -9.65 0.60
N TRP A 98 12.25 -8.48 0.96
CA TRP A 98 12.85 -7.51 0.03
C TRP A 98 13.81 -8.13 -0.97
N GLY A 99 13.75 -7.69 -2.20
CA GLY A 99 14.64 -8.13 -3.29
C GLY A 99 14.37 -9.54 -3.81
N ILE A 100 13.31 -10.23 -3.37
CA ILE A 100 12.89 -11.52 -3.93
C ILE A 100 11.62 -11.31 -4.78
N PRO A 101 11.76 -11.05 -6.08
CA PRO A 101 10.61 -10.83 -6.94
C PRO A 101 9.82 -12.11 -7.15
N MET A 102 8.51 -11.97 -7.33
CA MET A 102 7.58 -13.06 -7.58
C MET A 102 6.65 -12.72 -8.75
N THR A 103 6.22 -13.73 -9.48
CA THR A 103 5.08 -13.60 -10.39
C THR A 103 3.98 -14.51 -9.85
N VAL A 104 2.88 -13.92 -9.40
CA VAL A 104 1.75 -14.64 -8.81
C VAL A 104 0.47 -14.20 -9.51
N ALA A 105 -0.40 -15.12 -9.85
CA ALA A 105 -1.59 -14.87 -10.68
C ALA A 105 -1.28 -14.12 -12.00
N GLY A 106 -0.08 -14.29 -12.54
CA GLY A 106 0.38 -13.59 -13.75
C GLY A 106 0.91 -12.17 -13.51
N VAL A 107 0.84 -11.64 -12.28
CA VAL A 107 1.29 -10.28 -11.92
C VAL A 107 2.72 -10.33 -11.38
N PRO A 108 3.68 -9.63 -12.01
CA PRO A 108 5.02 -9.44 -11.45
C PRO A 108 4.97 -8.47 -10.27
N VAL A 109 5.50 -8.90 -9.12
CA VAL A 109 5.56 -8.14 -7.88
C VAL A 109 7.00 -8.13 -7.36
N HIS A 110 7.54 -6.96 -7.07
CA HIS A 110 8.86 -6.76 -6.50
C HIS A 110 8.73 -6.21 -5.08
N PRO A 111 8.90 -7.06 -4.04
CA PRO A 111 8.95 -6.59 -2.67
C PRO A 111 10.19 -5.73 -2.44
N ILE A 112 10.00 -4.60 -1.79
CA ILE A 112 11.05 -3.63 -1.46
C ILE A 112 11.08 -3.37 0.03
N GLU A 113 12.22 -2.92 0.56
CA GLU A 113 12.37 -2.59 1.96
C GLU A 113 11.48 -1.41 2.35
N SER A 114 10.85 -1.52 3.51
CA SER A 114 10.14 -0.44 4.17
C SER A 114 10.74 -0.23 5.55
N HIS A 115 11.09 1.02 5.87
CA HIS A 115 11.62 1.41 7.16
C HIS A 115 10.48 1.65 8.16
N HIS A 116 9.80 0.56 8.52
CA HIS A 116 8.67 0.56 9.42
C HIS A 116 8.63 -0.71 10.27
N TRP A 117 7.75 -0.74 11.26
CA TRP A 117 7.54 -1.91 12.12
C TRP A 117 6.59 -2.90 11.44
N SER A 118 6.84 -4.16 11.68
CA SER A 118 5.86 -5.21 11.46
C SER A 118 5.82 -6.08 12.70
N PHE A 119 4.67 -6.16 13.36
CA PHE A 119 4.49 -7.08 14.48
C PHE A 119 3.03 -7.51 14.61
N SER A 120 2.84 -8.70 15.13
CA SER A 120 1.55 -9.24 15.52
C SER A 120 1.63 -9.89 16.89
N VAL A 121 0.48 -10.08 17.53
CA VAL A 121 0.39 -10.79 18.81
C VAL A 121 -0.11 -12.20 18.54
N THR A 122 0.64 -13.21 18.99
CA THR A 122 0.22 -14.60 18.86
C THR A 122 -0.95 -14.91 19.80
N PRO A 123 -1.68 -16.01 19.59
CA PRO A 123 -2.73 -16.45 20.54
C PRO A 123 -2.25 -16.69 21.98
N SER A 124 -0.95 -16.96 22.18
CA SER A 124 -0.33 -17.07 23.50
C SER A 124 0.05 -15.74 24.14
N GLY A 125 -0.10 -14.60 23.39
CA GLY A 125 0.25 -13.29 23.86
C GLY A 125 1.71 -12.86 23.56
N ASP A 126 2.47 -13.69 22.83
CA ASP A 126 3.83 -13.37 22.44
C ASP A 126 3.84 -12.40 21.24
N LEU A 127 4.82 -11.50 21.20
CA LEU A 127 5.05 -10.63 20.06
C LEU A 127 5.85 -11.37 18.98
N LEU A 128 5.32 -11.37 17.76
CA LEU A 128 6.01 -11.84 16.57
C LEU A 128 6.30 -10.63 15.69
N SER A 129 7.56 -10.40 15.36
CA SER A 129 7.99 -9.31 14.48
C SER A 129 8.58 -9.85 13.19
N GLY A 130 8.36 -9.12 12.11
CA GLY A 130 8.90 -9.39 10.78
C GLY A 130 9.28 -8.12 10.05
N PRO A 131 9.74 -8.22 8.80
CA PRO A 131 10.06 -7.09 7.96
C PRO A 131 8.78 -6.45 7.41
N ALA A 132 8.65 -5.13 7.52
CA ALA A 132 7.69 -4.38 6.73
C ALA A 132 8.18 -4.28 5.28
N MET A 133 7.27 -4.24 4.33
CA MET A 133 7.56 -4.19 2.89
C MET A 133 6.68 -3.17 2.19
N GLY A 134 7.22 -2.56 1.14
CA GLY A 134 6.44 -2.00 0.05
C GLY A 134 6.47 -2.94 -1.16
N PHE A 135 5.74 -2.57 -2.20
CA PHE A 135 5.69 -3.36 -3.43
C PHE A 135 5.82 -2.48 -4.67
N VAL A 136 6.58 -2.96 -5.66
CA VAL A 136 6.50 -2.44 -7.03
C VAL A 136 5.80 -3.49 -7.88
N ILE A 137 4.72 -3.09 -8.57
CA ILE A 137 3.78 -3.97 -9.25
C ILE A 137 3.70 -3.57 -10.71
N ASP A 138 3.90 -4.50 -11.63
CA ASP A 138 3.69 -4.27 -13.05
C ASP A 138 2.19 -4.46 -13.36
N ALA A 139 1.45 -3.34 -13.48
CA ALA A 139 -0.01 -3.34 -13.65
C ALA A 139 -0.45 -3.39 -15.12
N ALA A 140 0.34 -2.82 -16.02
CA ALA A 140 0.16 -2.81 -17.47
C ALA A 140 1.46 -2.41 -18.17
N PRO A 141 1.64 -2.59 -19.49
CA PRO A 141 2.75 -2.03 -20.25
C PRO A 141 2.87 -0.52 -20.03
N GLY A 142 4.02 -0.09 -19.49
CA GLY A 142 4.26 1.32 -19.15
C GLY A 142 3.64 1.80 -17.84
N VAL A 143 2.89 0.95 -17.13
CA VAL A 143 2.29 1.26 -15.81
C VAL A 143 2.93 0.38 -14.74
N ARG A 144 3.80 0.98 -13.95
CA ARG A 144 4.45 0.36 -12.79
C ARG A 144 4.06 1.11 -11.54
N LEU A 145 3.32 0.44 -10.65
CA LEU A 145 2.77 1.00 -9.43
C LEU A 145 3.72 0.74 -8.26
N TYR A 146 4.11 1.79 -7.57
CA TYR A 146 4.79 1.74 -6.29
C TYR A 146 3.77 1.85 -5.17
N HIS A 147 3.61 0.82 -4.36
CA HIS A 147 2.84 0.84 -3.12
C HIS A 147 3.84 0.94 -1.96
N GLN A 148 3.85 2.11 -1.30
CA GLN A 148 4.81 2.38 -0.24
C GLN A 148 4.63 1.45 0.95
N GLY A 149 3.37 1.06 1.27
CA GLY A 149 3.03 0.62 2.61
C GLY A 149 3.31 1.78 3.57
N ASP A 150 3.80 1.48 4.76
CA ASP A 150 4.28 2.50 5.69
C ASP A 150 5.80 2.49 5.73
N SER A 151 6.41 3.66 5.59
CA SER A 151 7.88 3.80 5.62
C SER A 151 8.31 5.19 6.01
N ALA A 152 9.33 5.26 6.86
CA ALA A 152 10.10 6.49 7.05
C ALA A 152 10.93 6.79 5.79
N LEU A 153 11.35 8.04 5.62
CA LEU A 153 12.21 8.44 4.51
C LEU A 153 13.59 7.78 4.61
N SER A 154 14.04 7.20 3.51
CA SER A 154 15.41 6.69 3.35
C SER A 154 15.94 6.99 1.94
N TYR A 155 17.24 6.83 1.74
CA TYR A 155 17.85 6.94 0.40
C TYR A 155 17.40 5.83 -0.56
N ASP A 156 16.77 4.77 -0.06
CA ASP A 156 16.27 3.66 -0.87
C ASP A 156 15.16 4.08 -1.82
N PHE A 157 14.39 5.13 -1.49
CA PHE A 157 13.43 5.71 -2.45
C PHE A 157 14.11 6.13 -3.76
N ARG A 158 15.34 6.68 -3.67
CA ARG A 158 16.10 7.02 -4.86
C ARG A 158 16.60 5.78 -5.58
N LEU A 159 17.09 4.79 -4.83
CA LEU A 159 17.51 3.50 -5.39
C LEU A 159 16.35 2.79 -6.09
N TRP A 160 15.16 2.76 -5.47
CA TRP A 160 13.97 2.18 -6.09
C TRP A 160 13.55 2.93 -7.35
N GLY A 161 13.65 4.27 -7.36
CA GLY A 161 13.44 5.09 -8.55
C GLY A 161 14.37 4.72 -9.70
N GLU A 162 15.66 4.52 -9.44
CA GLU A 162 16.67 4.16 -10.44
C GLU A 162 16.49 2.71 -10.94
N LEU A 163 16.23 1.74 -10.04
CA LEU A 163 16.14 0.32 -10.37
C LEU A 163 14.81 -0.06 -11.00
N TYR A 164 13.71 0.36 -10.40
CA TYR A 164 12.37 -0.10 -10.78
C TYR A 164 11.63 0.89 -11.67
N ARG A 165 11.99 2.17 -11.64
CA ARG A 165 11.39 3.24 -12.45
C ARG A 165 9.86 3.22 -12.37
N PRO A 166 9.26 3.30 -11.16
CA PRO A 166 7.82 3.33 -11.04
C PRO A 166 7.25 4.56 -11.73
N THR A 167 6.08 4.42 -12.34
CA THR A 167 5.39 5.53 -12.99
C THR A 167 4.33 6.15 -12.08
N HIS A 168 3.70 5.33 -11.26
CA HIS A 168 2.66 5.71 -10.30
C HIS A 168 3.13 5.38 -8.88
N GLY A 169 2.83 6.23 -7.91
CA GLY A 169 3.15 5.97 -6.51
C GLY A 169 1.98 6.24 -5.59
N LEU A 170 1.69 5.28 -4.71
CA LEU A 170 0.79 5.42 -3.57
C LEU A 170 1.63 5.89 -2.40
N MET A 171 1.61 7.20 -2.14
CA MET A 171 2.52 7.85 -1.20
C MET A 171 1.80 8.18 0.10
N VAL A 172 2.31 7.68 1.21
CA VAL A 172 1.84 8.03 2.55
C VAL A 172 2.00 9.55 2.76
N VAL A 173 0.95 10.23 3.18
CA VAL A 173 0.96 11.69 3.39
C VAL A 173 0.38 12.11 4.74
N ALA A 174 -0.33 11.22 5.41
CA ALA A 174 -0.97 11.49 6.70
C ALA A 174 -1.01 10.24 7.56
N LEU A 175 -1.21 10.42 8.87
CA LEU A 175 -1.59 9.36 9.79
C LEU A 175 -3.11 9.38 9.97
N PRO A 176 -3.80 8.23 10.01
CA PRO A 176 -5.21 8.17 10.35
C PRO A 176 -5.49 8.84 11.69
N GLU A 177 -6.58 9.60 11.80
CA GLU A 177 -6.93 10.37 13.01
C GLU A 177 -7.09 9.48 14.24
N ASP A 178 -7.57 8.26 14.09
CA ASP A 178 -7.76 7.27 15.15
C ASP A 178 -6.44 6.68 15.67
N SER A 179 -5.36 6.78 14.92
CA SER A 179 -4.02 6.35 15.33
C SER A 179 -3.31 7.37 16.22
N LEU A 180 -3.65 8.66 16.11
CA LEU A 180 -2.95 9.76 16.78
C LEU A 180 -2.89 9.65 18.33
N PRO A 181 -3.95 9.23 19.06
CA PRO A 181 -3.89 9.12 20.51
C PRO A 181 -2.87 8.11 21.03
N HIS A 182 -2.55 7.11 20.22
CA HIS A 182 -1.60 6.06 20.58
C HIS A 182 -0.16 6.40 20.19
N PHE A 183 0.04 7.37 19.31
CA PHE A 183 1.34 7.69 18.70
C PHE A 183 1.88 9.09 19.00
N GLU A 184 1.25 9.87 19.91
CA GLU A 184 1.79 11.20 20.29
C GLU A 184 3.27 11.16 20.72
N VAL A 185 3.75 10.03 21.21
CA VAL A 185 5.16 9.80 21.63
C VAL A 185 6.00 9.18 20.53
N TYR A 186 5.39 8.58 19.51
CA TYR A 186 6.06 7.77 18.48
C TYR A 186 5.77 8.27 17.06
N ARG A 187 5.87 9.57 16.82
CA ARG A 187 5.95 10.08 15.44
C ARG A 187 7.24 9.57 14.81
N GLY A 188 7.22 8.40 14.24
CA GLY A 188 8.48 7.86 13.77
C GLY A 188 8.40 6.54 13.04
N GLY A 189 7.51 6.41 12.12
CA GLY A 189 7.45 5.23 11.27
C GLY A 189 6.94 5.50 9.87
N GLU A 190 6.51 6.75 9.59
CA GLU A 190 6.10 7.17 8.25
C GLU A 190 6.75 8.51 7.88
N VAL A 191 6.74 8.80 6.59
CA VAL A 191 7.15 10.09 6.05
C VAL A 191 6.19 11.20 6.50
N ASN A 192 6.73 12.37 6.81
CA ASN A 192 5.93 13.59 6.92
C ASN A 192 5.65 14.18 5.52
N VAL A 193 4.85 15.25 5.47
CA VAL A 193 4.42 15.88 4.20
C VAL A 193 5.59 16.32 3.32
N GLN A 194 6.66 16.92 3.89
CA GLN A 194 7.85 17.35 3.14
C GLN A 194 8.63 16.13 2.64
N GLU A 195 8.76 15.12 3.47
CA GLU A 195 9.45 13.88 3.12
C GLU A 195 8.69 13.10 2.04
N ALA A 196 7.34 13.12 2.06
CA ALA A 196 6.51 12.51 1.01
C ALA A 196 6.74 13.17 -0.36
N VAL A 197 6.86 14.50 -0.41
CA VAL A 197 7.24 15.24 -1.65
C VAL A 197 8.63 14.82 -2.11
N MET A 198 9.61 14.79 -1.20
CA MET A 198 10.99 14.39 -1.50
C MET A 198 11.08 12.95 -2.00
N ALA A 199 10.40 12.01 -1.33
CA ALA A 199 10.33 10.61 -1.73
C ALA A 199 9.71 10.44 -3.13
N SER A 200 8.62 11.14 -3.40
CA SER A 200 7.95 11.13 -4.71
C SER A 200 8.89 11.61 -5.83
N GLN A 201 9.66 12.66 -5.56
CA GLN A 201 10.66 13.19 -6.50
C GLN A 201 11.83 12.21 -6.69
N TRP A 202 12.33 11.61 -5.61
CA TRP A 202 13.42 10.62 -5.67
C TRP A 202 13.04 9.36 -6.44
N LEU A 203 11.78 8.93 -6.32
CA LEU A 203 11.22 7.83 -7.12
C LEU A 203 11.05 8.19 -8.61
N GLY A 204 11.05 9.49 -8.95
CA GLY A 204 10.83 9.95 -10.32
C GLY A 204 9.42 9.71 -10.82
N LEU A 205 8.42 9.75 -9.92
CA LEU A 205 7.03 9.45 -10.25
C LEU A 205 6.45 10.43 -11.28
N LYS A 206 5.67 9.90 -12.22
CA LYS A 206 4.85 10.70 -13.16
C LYS A 206 3.47 11.00 -12.57
N HIS A 207 2.95 10.07 -11.75
CA HIS A 207 1.64 10.15 -11.13
C HIS A 207 1.77 9.85 -9.64
N VAL A 208 1.39 10.82 -8.81
CA VAL A 208 1.45 10.70 -7.35
C VAL A 208 0.02 10.64 -6.82
N ILE A 209 -0.28 9.57 -6.12
CA ILE A 209 -1.57 9.32 -5.49
C ILE A 209 -1.34 9.39 -3.99
N ALA A 210 -1.90 10.40 -3.35
CA ALA A 210 -1.84 10.51 -1.89
C ALA A 210 -2.52 9.31 -1.25
N SER A 211 -1.95 8.82 -0.17
CA SER A 211 -2.34 7.61 0.54
C SER A 211 -2.31 7.82 2.06
N HIS A 212 -2.80 6.85 2.80
CA HIS A 212 -2.76 6.74 4.25
C HIS A 212 -3.54 7.84 4.97
N TYR A 213 -4.73 8.15 4.47
CA TYR A 213 -5.68 9.07 5.09
C TYR A 213 -7.12 8.53 4.98
N GLN A 214 -7.99 9.03 5.84
CA GLN A 214 -9.42 8.70 5.81
C GLN A 214 -10.21 9.66 4.91
N TRP A 215 -9.86 10.94 4.91
CA TRP A 215 -10.57 11.98 4.16
C TRP A 215 -9.58 12.93 3.46
N PRO A 216 -9.82 13.31 2.20
CA PRO A 216 -8.95 14.26 1.49
C PRO A 216 -8.87 15.63 2.18
N SER A 217 -9.85 15.97 3.02
CA SER A 217 -9.86 17.22 3.82
C SER A 217 -8.86 17.22 4.96
N HIS A 218 -8.17 16.11 5.25
CA HIS A 218 -7.15 16.04 6.30
C HIS A 218 -6.08 17.14 6.09
N PRO A 219 -5.67 17.86 7.16
CA PRO A 219 -4.73 18.97 7.04
C PRO A 219 -3.42 18.63 6.33
N ASP A 220 -2.86 17.44 6.59
CA ASP A 220 -1.61 16.98 5.97
C ASP A 220 -1.80 16.69 4.47
N VAL A 221 -2.94 16.10 4.07
CA VAL A 221 -3.28 15.90 2.66
C VAL A 221 -3.34 17.25 1.95
N GLN A 222 -4.01 18.23 2.52
CA GLN A 222 -4.11 19.57 1.96
C GLN A 222 -2.75 20.29 1.92
N ALA A 223 -1.89 20.06 2.93
CA ALA A 223 -0.53 20.59 2.95
C ALA A 223 0.33 19.93 1.87
N PHE A 224 0.21 18.60 1.69
CA PHE A 224 0.88 17.85 0.64
C PHE A 224 0.53 18.37 -0.76
N LEU A 225 -0.76 18.53 -1.06
CA LEU A 225 -1.21 19.04 -2.36
C LEU A 225 -0.63 20.43 -2.66
N ARG A 226 -0.66 21.36 -1.68
CA ARG A 226 -0.05 22.69 -1.84
C ARG A 226 1.46 22.65 -2.06
N LEU A 227 2.17 21.76 -1.34
CA LEU A 227 3.62 21.61 -1.52
C LEU A 227 3.97 21.02 -2.88
N MET A 228 3.22 20.03 -3.34
CA MET A 228 3.39 19.45 -4.67
C MET A 228 3.17 20.48 -5.77
N GLU A 229 2.13 21.31 -5.66
CA GLU A 229 1.87 22.41 -6.59
C GLU A 229 3.04 23.42 -6.62
N ALA A 230 3.54 23.82 -5.44
CA ALA A 230 4.65 24.75 -5.33
C ALA A 230 5.96 24.16 -5.91
N HIS A 231 6.24 22.89 -5.68
CA HIS A 231 7.38 22.18 -6.24
C HIS A 231 7.31 22.07 -7.76
N THR A 232 6.14 21.74 -8.28
CA THR A 232 5.88 21.64 -9.73
C THR A 232 6.08 23.01 -10.39
N ALA A 233 5.61 24.09 -9.78
CA ALA A 233 5.76 25.44 -10.32
C ALA A 233 7.22 25.94 -10.32
N ALA A 234 8.06 25.45 -9.44
CA ALA A 234 9.44 25.90 -9.23
C ALA A 234 10.50 25.02 -9.90
N GLY A 235 10.17 23.81 -10.34
CA GLY A 235 11.13 22.79 -10.76
C GLY A 235 10.93 22.27 -12.17
N GLU A 236 11.74 21.27 -12.51
CA GLU A 236 11.67 20.54 -13.80
C GLU A 236 10.82 19.26 -13.71
N TRP A 237 10.35 18.89 -12.52
CA TRP A 237 9.55 17.69 -12.29
C TRP A 237 8.08 18.07 -12.14
N HIS A 238 7.23 17.54 -13.04
CA HIS A 238 5.82 17.89 -13.18
C HIS A 238 4.91 16.66 -13.12
N PRO A 239 4.76 16.00 -11.98
CA PRO A 239 3.85 14.87 -11.84
C PRO A 239 2.39 15.33 -11.84
N SER A 240 1.48 14.46 -12.27
CA SER A 240 0.09 14.61 -11.85
C SER A 240 -0.06 14.19 -10.39
N VAL A 241 -0.90 14.90 -9.63
CA VAL A 241 -1.10 14.62 -8.20
C VAL A 241 -2.59 14.53 -7.92
N VAL A 242 -3.01 13.48 -7.23
CA VAL A 242 -4.39 13.29 -6.81
C VAL A 242 -4.47 12.84 -5.36
N ALA A 243 -5.52 13.28 -4.67
CA ALA A 243 -5.93 12.75 -3.37
C ALA A 243 -7.37 12.24 -3.52
N PRO A 244 -7.55 10.93 -3.82
CA PRO A 244 -8.86 10.39 -4.11
C PRO A 244 -9.76 10.32 -2.87
N GLU A 245 -11.06 10.50 -3.07
CA GLU A 245 -12.05 10.11 -2.03
C GLU A 245 -12.06 8.59 -1.88
N PRO A 246 -12.26 8.03 -0.66
CA PRO A 246 -12.50 6.61 -0.50
C PRO A 246 -13.65 6.11 -1.38
N GLY A 247 -13.44 4.98 -2.04
CA GLY A 247 -14.33 4.42 -3.07
C GLY A 247 -14.06 4.91 -4.49
N ALA A 248 -13.30 5.97 -4.68
CA ALA A 248 -12.97 6.48 -6.01
C ALA A 248 -12.13 5.48 -6.81
N VAL A 249 -12.39 5.43 -8.11
CA VAL A 249 -11.64 4.62 -9.08
C VAL A 249 -10.81 5.55 -9.97
N ILE A 250 -9.53 5.25 -10.10
CA ILE A 250 -8.55 5.99 -10.90
C ILE A 250 -8.11 5.09 -12.05
N GLU A 251 -8.11 5.62 -13.29
CA GLU A 251 -7.46 4.95 -14.41
C GLU A 251 -5.95 5.20 -14.36
N LEU A 252 -5.16 4.13 -14.50
CA LEU A 252 -3.70 4.19 -14.52
C LEU A 252 -3.23 4.24 -15.98
N ALA A 253 -2.93 5.44 -16.47
CA ALA A 253 -2.42 5.65 -17.83
C ALA A 253 -0.87 5.57 -17.87
N PRO A 254 -0.23 5.09 -18.95
CA PRO A 254 1.22 5.03 -19.12
C PRO A 254 1.94 6.38 -19.05
#